data_d16cc195ea254fffd3cf63b43bb52d4d
#
_entry.id   d16cc195ea254fffd3cf63b43bb52d4d
#
_cell.length_a   1.000
_cell.length_b   1.000
_cell.length_c   1.000
_cell.angle_alpha   90.00
_cell.angle_beta   90.00
_cell.angle_gamma   90.00
#
_symmetry.space_group_name_H-M   'P 1'
#
loop_
_entity.id
_entity.type
_entity.pdbx_description
1 polymer ?
#
loop_
_entity_poly.entity_id
_entity_poly.type
_entity_poly.pdbx_seq_one_letter_code
_entity_poly.pdbx_strand_id
1 'polypeptide(L)'
;MDSRFNSPAEIASLVSKSGVTKSMLPLPKMILLGLMAGAFIAFGGAASDVAMHGVADVGLARVVAGTIFPVGLMLVVFTGSELFTGNCLMIIPTLEKKIKPVSMIKNLVTVYISNFVGAMIIDLLIFFSGQLNYSNGGLGAFTIKVALAKTTINPATAIVSGILCNILVCLAIVMATGATDAIGKIFGVFFPICAFVVCGFEHCVANMFYIPTGVMAAMNPEYVAKAQELYGITAQQCQNLANLSGCESLLFVTIGNIIGGMVFVGLPLYFAYIRKKKSA
;
A
#
# COMPACT_ATOMS: atom_id res chain seq x y z
N MET A 1 23.12 -28.12 8.25
CA MET A 1 22.13 -27.75 7.21
C MET A 1 21.83 -26.27 7.40
N ASP A 2 22.21 -25.43 6.46
CA ASP A 2 21.78 -24.02 6.52
C ASP A 2 20.26 -23.98 6.52
N SER A 3 19.68 -23.42 7.59
CA SER A 3 18.25 -23.25 7.69
C SER A 3 17.78 -22.27 6.60
N ARG A 4 16.86 -22.70 5.74
CA ARG A 4 16.25 -21.82 4.71
C ARG A 4 15.21 -20.86 5.29
N PHE A 5 15.09 -20.84 6.59
CA PHE A 5 14.13 -20.02 7.34
C PHE A 5 14.77 -19.46 8.61
N ASN A 6 14.67 -18.15 8.81
CA ASN A 6 15.11 -17.50 10.05
C ASN A 6 14.11 -17.76 11.18
N SER A 7 14.60 -18.02 12.40
CA SER A 7 13.73 -18.13 13.56
C SER A 7 12.98 -16.83 13.87
N PRO A 8 11.84 -16.86 14.59
CA PRO A 8 11.09 -15.65 14.91
C PRO A 8 11.91 -14.56 15.62
N ALA A 9 12.86 -14.94 16.47
CA ALA A 9 13.75 -13.99 17.15
C ALA A 9 14.77 -13.37 16.17
N GLU A 10 15.30 -14.16 15.24
CA GLU A 10 16.17 -13.66 14.17
C GLU A 10 15.42 -12.73 13.22
N ILE A 11 14.18 -13.07 12.84
CA ILE A 11 13.33 -12.21 12.01
C ILE A 11 13.14 -10.85 12.68
N ALA A 12 12.76 -10.81 13.95
CA ALA A 12 12.57 -9.56 14.68
C ALA A 12 13.86 -8.73 14.75
N SER A 13 15.02 -9.40 14.96
CA SER A 13 16.34 -8.75 14.96
C SER A 13 16.69 -8.18 13.57
N LEU A 14 16.43 -8.92 12.49
CA LEU A 14 16.68 -8.47 11.12
C LEU A 14 15.79 -7.31 10.71
N VAL A 15 14.50 -7.32 11.09
CA VAL A 15 13.57 -6.20 10.89
C VAL A 15 14.07 -4.96 11.64
N SER A 16 14.52 -5.11 12.89
CA SER A 16 15.13 -4.00 13.64
C SER A 16 16.37 -3.46 12.95
N LYS A 17 17.29 -4.32 12.51
CA LYS A 17 18.51 -3.92 11.78
C LYS A 17 18.19 -3.19 10.48
N SER A 18 17.21 -3.66 9.74
CA SER A 18 16.70 -2.97 8.55
C SER A 18 16.21 -1.56 8.88
N GLY A 19 15.43 -1.39 9.95
CA GLY A 19 14.96 -0.08 10.39
C GLY A 19 16.09 0.88 10.78
N VAL A 20 17.18 0.38 11.38
CA VAL A 20 18.39 1.20 11.63
C VAL A 20 19.01 1.66 10.31
N THR A 21 19.19 0.76 9.35
CA THR A 21 19.74 1.09 8.02
C THR A 21 18.89 2.16 7.32
N LYS A 22 17.56 2.02 7.33
CA LYS A 22 16.61 2.98 6.76
C LYS A 22 16.72 4.38 7.40
N SER A 23 16.96 4.46 8.72
CA SER A 23 17.12 5.72 9.43
C SER A 23 18.37 6.51 9.04
N MET A 24 19.37 5.83 8.45
CA MET A 24 20.66 6.40 8.02
C MET A 24 20.74 6.69 6.52
N LEU A 25 19.66 6.42 5.76
CA LEU A 25 19.65 6.68 4.32
C LEU A 25 19.88 8.18 4.02
N PRO A 26 20.79 8.52 3.11
CA PRO A 26 20.90 9.87 2.58
C PRO A 26 19.57 10.31 1.94
N LEU A 27 19.21 11.58 2.15
CA LEU A 27 17.91 12.10 1.70
C LEU A 27 17.62 11.87 0.20
N PRO A 28 18.55 12.10 -0.75
CA PRO A 28 18.31 11.84 -2.15
C PRO A 28 18.02 10.35 -2.45
N LYS A 29 18.73 9.44 -1.78
CA LYS A 29 18.50 8.00 -1.93
C LYS A 29 17.16 7.59 -1.34
N MET A 30 16.78 8.14 -0.19
CA MET A 30 15.48 7.90 0.44
C MET A 30 14.33 8.35 -0.46
N ILE A 31 14.45 9.55 -1.07
CA ILE A 31 13.47 10.07 -2.03
C ILE A 31 13.36 9.15 -3.25
N LEU A 32 14.49 8.80 -3.87
CA LEU A 32 14.49 7.93 -5.05
C LEU A 32 13.84 6.58 -4.77
N LEU A 33 14.21 5.92 -3.68
CA LEU A 33 13.63 4.64 -3.29
C LEU A 33 12.15 4.76 -2.93
N GLY A 34 11.73 5.89 -2.37
CA GLY A 34 10.32 6.19 -2.11
C GLY A 34 9.52 6.40 -3.39
N LEU A 35 10.05 7.14 -4.37
CA LEU A 35 9.43 7.29 -5.69
C LEU A 35 9.20 5.92 -6.35
N MET A 36 10.22 5.07 -6.35
CA MET A 36 10.13 3.72 -6.89
C MET A 36 9.03 2.90 -6.21
N ALA A 37 8.96 2.93 -4.88
CA ALA A 37 7.95 2.17 -4.15
C ALA A 37 6.52 2.63 -4.46
N GLY A 38 6.28 3.94 -4.52
CA GLY A 38 4.99 4.50 -4.92
C GLY A 38 4.58 4.06 -6.33
N ALA A 39 5.53 4.15 -7.29
CA ALA A 39 5.33 3.69 -8.65
C ALA A 39 5.02 2.18 -8.73
N PHE A 40 5.71 1.35 -7.96
CA PHE A 40 5.48 -0.10 -7.97
C PHE A 40 4.12 -0.48 -7.40
N ILE A 41 3.68 0.18 -6.32
CA ILE A 41 2.33 -0.04 -5.77
C ILE A 41 1.27 0.43 -6.77
N ALA A 42 1.50 1.55 -7.46
CA ALA A 42 0.62 2.03 -8.53
C ALA A 42 0.48 1.02 -9.68
N PHE A 43 1.58 0.39 -10.13
CA PHE A 43 1.52 -0.70 -11.10
C PHE A 43 0.70 -1.89 -10.60
N GLY A 44 0.84 -2.27 -9.33
CA GLY A 44 0.01 -3.30 -8.72
C GLY A 44 -1.48 -2.95 -8.76
N GLY A 45 -1.81 -1.70 -8.45
CA GLY A 45 -3.17 -1.17 -8.52
C GLY A 45 -3.73 -1.17 -9.94
N ALA A 46 -2.98 -0.61 -10.89
CA ALA A 46 -3.38 -0.54 -12.29
C ALA A 46 -3.63 -1.93 -12.90
N ALA A 47 -2.70 -2.87 -12.67
CA ALA A 47 -2.85 -4.23 -13.16
C ALA A 47 -4.07 -4.94 -12.55
N SER A 48 -4.36 -4.68 -11.27
CA SER A 48 -5.55 -5.21 -10.59
C SER A 48 -6.84 -4.64 -11.17
N ASP A 49 -6.90 -3.33 -11.41
CA ASP A 49 -8.08 -2.68 -12.01
C ASP A 49 -8.33 -3.22 -13.42
N VAL A 50 -7.28 -3.35 -14.25
CA VAL A 50 -7.40 -3.98 -15.58
C VAL A 50 -7.92 -5.41 -15.47
N ALA A 51 -7.40 -6.19 -14.53
CA ALA A 51 -7.76 -7.60 -14.41
C ALA A 51 -9.21 -7.82 -13.90
N MET A 52 -9.72 -6.93 -13.05
CA MET A 52 -11.01 -7.13 -12.37
C MET A 52 -12.19 -6.34 -12.97
N HIS A 53 -11.94 -5.27 -13.78
CA HIS A 53 -13.00 -4.34 -14.20
C HIS A 53 -14.15 -4.96 -14.96
N GLY A 54 -13.92 -6.04 -15.70
CA GLY A 54 -14.95 -6.79 -16.48
C GLY A 54 -15.51 -8.01 -15.75
N VAL A 55 -15.09 -8.31 -14.52
CA VAL A 55 -15.53 -9.50 -13.78
C VAL A 55 -16.79 -9.16 -12.99
N ALA A 56 -17.92 -9.77 -13.38
CA ALA A 56 -19.23 -9.50 -12.76
C ALA A 56 -19.36 -10.09 -11.35
N ASP A 57 -18.81 -11.28 -11.10
CA ASP A 57 -18.82 -11.91 -9.78
C ASP A 57 -17.84 -11.20 -8.84
N VAL A 58 -18.37 -10.65 -7.74
CA VAL A 58 -17.59 -9.85 -6.79
C VAL A 58 -16.49 -10.67 -6.11
N GLY A 59 -16.76 -11.93 -5.76
CA GLY A 59 -15.78 -12.81 -5.13
C GLY A 59 -14.62 -13.10 -6.07
N LEU A 60 -14.93 -13.47 -7.31
CA LEU A 60 -13.94 -13.74 -8.33
C LEU A 60 -13.13 -12.48 -8.67
N ALA A 61 -13.79 -11.32 -8.85
CA ALA A 61 -13.10 -10.04 -9.06
C ALA A 61 -12.07 -9.74 -7.96
N ARG A 62 -12.44 -9.96 -6.70
CA ARG A 62 -11.54 -9.77 -5.55
C ARG A 62 -10.36 -10.74 -5.57
N VAL A 63 -10.60 -12.01 -5.89
CA VAL A 63 -9.51 -13.02 -5.99
C VAL A 63 -8.58 -12.67 -7.13
N VAL A 64 -9.09 -12.29 -8.30
CA VAL A 64 -8.28 -11.88 -9.45
C VAL A 64 -7.42 -10.66 -9.08
N ALA A 65 -7.99 -9.61 -8.47
CA ALA A 65 -7.24 -8.46 -8.01
C ALA A 65 -6.17 -8.85 -6.98
N GLY A 66 -6.54 -9.71 -6.01
CA GLY A 66 -5.63 -10.19 -4.97
C GLY A 66 -4.48 -11.02 -5.48
N THR A 67 -4.62 -11.73 -6.59
CA THR A 67 -3.52 -12.48 -7.20
C THR A 67 -2.54 -11.59 -7.97
N ILE A 68 -2.98 -10.47 -8.50
CA ILE A 68 -2.15 -9.57 -9.33
C ILE A 68 -1.46 -8.48 -8.49
N PHE A 69 -2.18 -7.85 -7.57
CA PHE A 69 -1.69 -6.72 -6.79
C PHE A 69 -0.36 -6.98 -6.04
N PRO A 70 -0.07 -8.20 -5.51
CA PRO A 70 1.17 -8.47 -4.78
C PRO A 70 2.45 -8.15 -5.56
N VAL A 71 2.42 -8.10 -6.89
CA VAL A 71 3.56 -7.71 -7.73
C VAL A 71 4.15 -6.37 -7.26
N GLY A 72 3.32 -5.43 -6.84
CA GLY A 72 3.77 -4.13 -6.34
C GLY A 72 4.70 -4.26 -5.14
N LEU A 73 4.33 -5.02 -4.11
CA LEU A 73 5.18 -5.21 -2.93
C LEU A 73 6.36 -6.15 -3.22
N MET A 74 6.23 -7.11 -4.13
CA MET A 74 7.37 -7.92 -4.58
C MET A 74 8.46 -7.03 -5.18
N LEU A 75 8.12 -6.11 -6.08
CA LEU A 75 9.05 -5.15 -6.66
C LEU A 75 9.71 -4.29 -5.57
N VAL A 76 8.94 -3.80 -4.60
CA VAL A 76 9.48 -3.05 -3.45
C VAL A 76 10.52 -3.86 -2.68
N VAL A 77 10.22 -5.11 -2.35
CA VAL A 77 11.11 -5.97 -1.56
C VAL A 77 12.38 -6.31 -2.33
N PHE A 78 12.27 -6.67 -3.61
CA PHE A 78 13.41 -7.09 -4.43
C PHE A 78 14.33 -5.94 -4.82
N THR A 79 13.81 -4.73 -4.95
CA THR A 79 14.61 -3.54 -5.26
C THR A 79 15.14 -2.81 -4.03
N GLY A 80 14.65 -3.19 -2.84
CA GLY A 80 14.97 -2.47 -1.60
C GLY A 80 14.37 -1.07 -1.55
N SER A 81 13.25 -0.86 -2.23
CA SER A 81 12.54 0.43 -2.25
C SER A 81 11.88 0.74 -0.90
N GLU A 82 11.66 2.03 -0.64
CA GLU A 82 11.16 2.53 0.64
C GLU A 82 9.64 2.72 0.58
N LEU A 83 8.91 1.83 1.26
CA LEU A 83 7.45 1.89 1.34
C LEU A 83 7.01 2.36 2.73
N PHE A 84 6.21 3.41 2.79
CA PHE A 84 5.72 4.04 4.02
C PHE A 84 5.10 3.03 5.00
N THR A 85 4.21 2.18 4.52
CA THR A 85 3.48 1.21 5.35
C THR A 85 4.42 0.16 5.96
N GLY A 86 5.40 -0.34 5.21
CA GLY A 86 6.42 -1.24 5.72
C GLY A 86 7.38 -0.55 6.70
N ASN A 87 7.65 0.74 6.50
CA ASN A 87 8.54 1.52 7.38
C ASN A 87 7.91 1.82 8.75
N CYS A 88 6.62 1.55 8.97
CA CYS A 88 6.01 1.56 10.30
C CYS A 88 6.72 0.58 11.27
N LEU A 89 7.37 -0.47 10.76
CA LEU A 89 8.19 -1.38 11.57
C LEU A 89 9.46 -0.74 12.18
N MET A 90 9.83 0.48 11.75
CA MET A 90 10.90 1.27 12.39
C MET A 90 10.59 1.63 13.86
N ILE A 91 9.36 1.43 14.31
CA ILE A 91 9.03 1.51 15.74
C ILE A 91 9.89 0.55 16.58
N ILE A 92 10.26 -0.62 16.05
CA ILE A 92 11.07 -1.62 16.76
C ILE A 92 12.43 -1.06 17.16
N PRO A 93 13.33 -0.62 16.25
CA PRO A 93 14.60 -0.04 16.64
C PRO A 93 14.46 1.30 17.39
N THR A 94 13.34 2.00 17.25
CA THR A 94 13.04 3.20 18.05
C THR A 94 12.84 2.82 19.52
N LEU A 95 12.08 1.77 19.81
CA LEU A 95 11.87 1.26 21.17
C LEU A 95 13.14 0.66 21.78
N GLU A 96 14.01 0.07 20.97
CA GLU A 96 15.35 -0.37 21.35
C GLU A 96 16.31 0.78 21.64
N LYS A 97 15.91 2.03 21.35
CA LYS A 97 16.77 3.23 21.41
C LYS A 97 17.98 3.19 20.45
N LYS A 98 17.93 2.35 19.42
CA LYS A 98 18.95 2.26 18.37
C LYS A 98 18.85 3.43 17.39
N ILE A 99 17.65 3.99 17.22
CA ILE A 99 17.40 5.19 16.42
C ILE A 99 16.59 6.21 17.23
N LYS A 100 16.73 7.48 16.89
CA LYS A 100 15.94 8.56 17.51
C LYS A 100 14.53 8.59 16.92
N PRO A 101 13.46 8.86 17.70
CA PRO A 101 12.10 9.02 17.18
C PRO A 101 12.02 10.02 16.02
N VAL A 102 12.75 11.12 16.10
CA VAL A 102 12.82 12.13 15.03
C VAL A 102 13.35 11.54 13.72
N SER A 103 14.30 10.58 13.76
CA SER A 103 14.81 9.93 12.55
C SER A 103 13.76 9.02 11.91
N MET A 104 12.96 8.34 12.71
CA MET A 104 11.80 7.55 12.23
C MET A 104 10.75 8.46 11.59
N ILE A 105 10.37 9.56 12.26
CA ILE A 105 9.38 10.50 11.73
C ILE A 105 9.86 11.11 10.42
N LYS A 106 11.13 11.55 10.36
CA LYS A 106 11.74 12.09 9.14
C LYS A 106 11.66 11.08 7.98
N ASN A 107 12.00 9.81 8.24
CA ASN A 107 11.90 8.75 7.23
C ASN A 107 10.45 8.58 6.77
N LEU A 108 9.51 8.41 7.70
CA LEU A 108 8.10 8.21 7.38
C LEU A 108 7.51 9.34 6.54
N VAL A 109 7.76 10.61 6.93
CA VAL A 109 7.24 11.78 6.19
C VAL A 109 7.88 11.86 4.79
N THR A 110 9.20 11.72 4.69
CA THR A 110 9.89 11.78 3.40
C THR A 110 9.41 10.67 2.47
N VAL A 111 9.32 9.44 2.98
CA VAL A 111 8.90 8.28 2.17
C VAL A 111 7.43 8.40 1.78
N TYR A 112 6.55 8.88 2.66
CA TYR A 112 5.13 9.11 2.36
C TYR A 112 4.94 10.06 1.18
N ILE A 113 5.62 11.21 1.23
CA ILE A 113 5.56 12.20 0.14
C ILE A 113 6.16 11.63 -1.14
N SER A 114 7.29 10.91 -1.04
CA SER A 114 7.93 10.29 -2.21
C SER A 114 7.07 9.18 -2.82
N ASN A 115 6.40 8.36 -1.99
CA ASN A 115 5.46 7.35 -2.49
C ASN A 115 4.30 8.02 -3.24
N PHE A 116 3.75 9.13 -2.71
CA PHE A 116 2.69 9.87 -3.39
C PHE A 116 3.15 10.39 -4.75
N VAL A 117 4.31 11.03 -4.82
CA VAL A 117 4.85 11.54 -6.10
C VAL A 117 5.13 10.40 -7.08
N GLY A 118 5.68 9.27 -6.59
CA GLY A 118 5.93 8.09 -7.41
C GLY A 118 4.66 7.48 -7.99
N ALA A 119 3.59 7.39 -7.20
CA ALA A 119 2.27 6.96 -7.67
C ALA A 119 1.72 7.93 -8.72
N MET A 120 1.74 9.24 -8.45
CA MET A 120 1.26 10.28 -9.37
C MET A 120 1.96 10.23 -10.75
N ILE A 121 3.25 9.92 -10.80
CA ILE A 121 3.96 9.75 -12.08
C ILE A 121 3.32 8.60 -12.88
N ILE A 122 3.04 7.49 -12.25
CA ILE A 122 2.40 6.33 -12.92
C ILE A 122 0.95 6.64 -13.29
N ASP A 123 0.22 7.35 -12.44
CA ASP A 123 -1.15 7.79 -12.71
C ASP A 123 -1.23 8.60 -14.00
N LEU A 124 -0.34 9.59 -14.16
CA LEU A 124 -0.24 10.40 -15.36
C LEU A 124 0.14 9.57 -16.59
N LEU A 125 1.13 8.68 -16.45
CA LEU A 125 1.55 7.81 -17.55
C LEU A 125 0.41 6.87 -17.99
N ILE A 126 -0.34 6.30 -17.06
CA ILE A 126 -1.50 5.45 -17.36
C ILE A 126 -2.60 6.25 -18.04
N PHE A 127 -2.91 7.45 -17.52
CA PHE A 127 -3.93 8.31 -18.11
C PHE A 127 -3.59 8.66 -19.57
N PHE A 128 -2.36 9.08 -19.84
CA PHE A 128 -1.93 9.45 -21.20
C PHE A 128 -1.59 8.25 -22.10
N SER A 129 -1.40 7.04 -21.56
CA SER A 129 -1.17 5.83 -22.37
C SER A 129 -2.40 5.36 -23.15
N GLY A 130 -3.58 5.88 -22.80
CA GLY A 130 -4.86 5.40 -23.34
C GLY A 130 -5.38 4.12 -22.69
N GLN A 131 -4.74 3.60 -21.65
CA GLN A 131 -5.17 2.36 -20.97
C GLN A 131 -6.62 2.45 -20.47
N LEU A 132 -7.05 3.62 -19.97
CA LEU A 132 -8.41 3.81 -19.46
C LEU A 132 -9.51 3.65 -20.53
N ASN A 133 -9.14 3.63 -21.84
CA ASN A 133 -10.07 3.36 -22.94
C ASN A 133 -10.41 1.86 -23.10
N TYR A 134 -9.74 0.95 -22.37
CA TYR A 134 -10.07 -0.48 -22.44
C TYR A 134 -11.56 -0.71 -22.20
N SER A 135 -12.12 -1.70 -22.93
CA SER A 135 -13.54 -2.00 -22.92
C SER A 135 -14.43 -0.80 -23.29
N ASN A 136 -14.00 -0.02 -24.30
CA ASN A 136 -14.70 1.19 -24.77
C ASN A 136 -14.95 2.19 -23.62
N GLY A 137 -13.93 2.50 -22.84
CA GLY A 137 -14.00 3.40 -21.69
C GLY A 137 -14.51 2.72 -20.39
N GLY A 138 -14.78 1.42 -20.45
CA GLY A 138 -15.24 0.65 -19.28
C GLY A 138 -14.23 0.66 -18.13
N LEU A 139 -12.93 0.60 -18.42
CA LEU A 139 -11.90 0.70 -17.38
C LEU A 139 -11.86 2.10 -16.75
N GLY A 140 -12.00 3.18 -17.55
CA GLY A 140 -12.10 4.54 -17.01
C GLY A 140 -13.31 4.72 -16.08
N ALA A 141 -14.47 4.18 -16.48
CA ALA A 141 -15.67 4.13 -15.64
C ALA A 141 -15.45 3.34 -14.34
N PHE A 142 -14.77 2.20 -14.42
CA PHE A 142 -14.41 1.38 -13.25
C PHE A 142 -13.46 2.12 -12.30
N THR A 143 -12.47 2.83 -12.83
CA THR A 143 -11.54 3.66 -12.06
C THR A 143 -12.28 4.76 -11.29
N ILE A 144 -13.28 5.42 -11.90
CA ILE A 144 -14.17 6.36 -11.20
C ILE A 144 -14.90 5.67 -10.04
N LYS A 145 -15.48 4.49 -10.29
CA LYS A 145 -16.19 3.71 -9.26
C LYS A 145 -15.29 3.37 -8.07
N VAL A 146 -14.05 2.93 -8.35
CA VAL A 146 -13.06 2.61 -7.29
C VAL A 146 -12.73 3.84 -6.48
N ALA A 147 -12.42 4.97 -7.12
CA ALA A 147 -12.07 6.21 -6.46
C ALA A 147 -13.23 6.74 -5.58
N LEU A 148 -14.47 6.69 -6.08
CA LEU A 148 -15.65 7.08 -5.30
C LEU A 148 -15.80 6.22 -4.04
N ALA A 149 -15.59 4.90 -4.14
CA ALA A 149 -15.64 4.03 -2.97
C ALA A 149 -14.58 4.42 -1.93
N LYS A 150 -13.40 4.88 -2.37
CA LYS A 150 -12.31 5.35 -1.50
C LYS A 150 -12.59 6.70 -0.86
N THR A 151 -13.22 7.63 -1.60
CA THR A 151 -13.47 9.00 -1.13
C THR A 151 -14.75 9.15 -0.34
N THR A 152 -15.69 8.20 -0.43
CA THR A 152 -16.95 8.22 0.32
C THR A 152 -16.95 7.32 1.57
N ILE A 153 -15.85 6.68 1.88
CA ILE A 153 -15.73 5.82 3.06
C ILE A 153 -15.84 6.63 4.35
N ASN A 154 -16.61 6.12 5.32
CA ASN A 154 -16.72 6.74 6.64
C ASN A 154 -15.34 6.78 7.35
N PRO A 155 -14.97 7.89 8.01
CA PRO A 155 -13.67 8.04 8.67
C PRO A 155 -13.30 6.91 9.65
N ALA A 156 -14.24 6.48 10.49
CA ALA A 156 -13.99 5.38 11.43
C ALA A 156 -13.74 4.06 10.70
N THR A 157 -14.51 3.77 9.65
CA THR A 157 -14.32 2.60 8.79
C THR A 157 -12.97 2.66 8.08
N ALA A 158 -12.57 3.83 7.57
CA ALA A 158 -11.28 4.04 6.92
C ALA A 158 -10.10 3.75 7.87
N ILE A 159 -10.18 4.21 9.13
CA ILE A 159 -9.15 3.93 10.15
C ILE A 159 -9.08 2.42 10.44
N VAL A 160 -10.21 1.76 10.74
CA VAL A 160 -10.23 0.34 11.11
C VAL A 160 -9.78 -0.53 9.94
N SER A 161 -10.25 -0.25 8.73
CA SER A 161 -9.83 -0.94 7.51
C SER A 161 -8.34 -0.72 7.24
N GLY A 162 -7.83 0.48 7.47
CA GLY A 162 -6.41 0.81 7.41
C GLY A 162 -5.56 0.02 8.41
N ILE A 163 -6.06 -0.17 9.65
CA ILE A 163 -5.39 -1.01 10.67
C ILE A 163 -5.23 -2.44 10.15
N LEU A 164 -6.34 -3.05 9.70
CA LEU A 164 -6.36 -4.43 9.21
C LEU A 164 -5.44 -4.61 8.00
N CYS A 165 -5.42 -3.66 7.08
CA CYS A 165 -4.52 -3.66 5.94
C CYS A 165 -3.06 -3.70 6.36
N ASN A 166 -2.62 -2.75 7.20
CA ASN A 166 -1.19 -2.64 7.48
C ASN A 166 -0.68 -3.68 8.48
N ILE A 167 -1.53 -4.37 9.20
CA ILE A 167 -1.17 -5.62 9.87
C ILE A 167 -0.65 -6.62 8.81
N LEU A 168 -1.40 -6.85 7.74
CA LEU A 168 -1.03 -7.81 6.69
C LEU A 168 0.19 -7.35 5.89
N VAL A 169 0.30 -6.06 5.55
CA VAL A 169 1.48 -5.52 4.84
C VAL A 169 2.75 -5.67 5.68
N CYS A 170 2.71 -5.34 6.96
CA CYS A 170 3.85 -5.53 7.86
C CYS A 170 4.19 -7.01 8.06
N LEU A 171 3.18 -7.89 8.17
CA LEU A 171 3.40 -9.33 8.23
C LEU A 171 4.01 -9.88 6.93
N ALA A 172 3.68 -9.33 5.75
CA ALA A 172 4.34 -9.67 4.50
C ALA A 172 5.85 -9.38 4.55
N ILE A 173 6.25 -8.23 5.11
CA ILE A 173 7.66 -7.89 5.32
C ILE A 173 8.32 -8.84 6.33
N VAL A 174 7.63 -9.19 7.41
CA VAL A 174 8.09 -10.16 8.42
C VAL A 174 8.31 -11.54 7.77
N MET A 175 7.36 -12.03 6.98
CA MET A 175 7.46 -13.31 6.27
C MET A 175 8.58 -13.28 5.23
N ALA A 176 8.71 -12.22 4.44
CA ALA A 176 9.80 -12.05 3.49
C ALA A 176 11.18 -12.00 4.17
N THR A 177 11.25 -11.45 5.39
CA THR A 177 12.48 -11.45 6.21
C THR A 177 12.78 -12.85 6.78
N GLY A 178 11.74 -13.66 7.00
CA GLY A 178 11.88 -15.05 7.42
C GLY A 178 12.55 -15.93 6.36
N ALA A 179 12.28 -15.67 5.09
CA ALA A 179 12.84 -16.43 3.98
C ALA A 179 14.26 -15.97 3.64
N THR A 180 15.15 -16.94 3.36
CA THR A 180 16.55 -16.69 2.97
C THR A 180 16.79 -16.82 1.45
N ASP A 181 15.78 -17.26 0.71
CA ASP A 181 15.83 -17.42 -0.76
C ASP A 181 14.76 -16.55 -1.45
N ALA A 182 14.90 -16.38 -2.76
CA ALA A 182 14.01 -15.52 -3.55
C ALA A 182 12.59 -16.07 -3.64
N ILE A 183 12.41 -17.38 -3.79
CA ILE A 183 11.09 -18.02 -3.93
C ILE A 183 10.33 -17.88 -2.61
N GLY A 184 10.97 -18.17 -1.48
CA GLY A 184 10.38 -17.98 -0.17
C GLY A 184 9.96 -16.54 0.08
N LYS A 185 10.74 -15.54 -0.37
CA LYS A 185 10.37 -14.13 -0.27
C LYS A 185 9.14 -13.79 -1.12
N ILE A 186 9.06 -14.31 -2.35
CA ILE A 186 7.90 -14.12 -3.22
C ILE A 186 6.63 -14.62 -2.52
N PHE A 187 6.63 -15.87 -2.03
CA PHE A 187 5.47 -16.43 -1.34
C PHE A 187 5.17 -15.74 0.00
N GLY A 188 6.22 -15.33 0.73
CA GLY A 188 6.08 -14.56 1.96
C GLY A 188 5.38 -13.20 1.76
N VAL A 189 5.58 -12.57 0.61
CA VAL A 189 4.87 -11.36 0.22
C VAL A 189 3.48 -11.67 -0.33
N PHE A 190 3.37 -12.68 -1.19
CA PHE A 190 2.18 -12.95 -1.97
C PHE A 190 0.92 -13.14 -1.11
N PHE A 191 0.96 -14.07 -0.17
CA PHE A 191 -0.24 -14.47 0.58
C PHE A 191 -0.83 -13.38 1.46
N PRO A 192 -0.06 -12.65 2.29
CA PRO A 192 -0.65 -11.58 3.10
C PRO A 192 -1.18 -10.42 2.25
N ILE A 193 -0.51 -10.10 1.13
CA ILE A 193 -0.95 -9.03 0.23
C ILE A 193 -2.20 -9.46 -0.53
N CYS A 194 -2.24 -10.69 -1.04
CA CYS A 194 -3.45 -11.25 -1.64
C CYS A 194 -4.63 -11.17 -0.65
N ALA A 195 -4.42 -11.60 0.59
CA ALA A 195 -5.46 -11.58 1.62
C ALA A 195 -6.03 -10.17 1.87
N PHE A 196 -5.17 -9.13 2.03
CA PHE A 196 -5.71 -7.79 2.28
C PHE A 196 -6.49 -7.22 1.08
N VAL A 197 -6.06 -7.54 -0.16
CA VAL A 197 -6.77 -7.09 -1.38
C VAL A 197 -8.11 -7.79 -1.51
N VAL A 198 -8.14 -9.12 -1.30
CA VAL A 198 -9.38 -9.91 -1.32
C VAL A 198 -10.37 -9.37 -0.28
N CYS A 199 -9.91 -9.09 0.94
CA CYS A 199 -10.74 -8.50 2.00
C CYS A 199 -11.16 -7.06 1.72
N GLY A 200 -10.51 -6.36 0.79
CA GLY A 200 -10.81 -4.97 0.45
C GLY A 200 -10.38 -3.95 1.50
N PHE A 201 -9.34 -4.26 2.27
CA PHE A 201 -8.79 -3.35 3.27
C PHE A 201 -8.08 -2.14 2.64
N GLU A 202 -8.02 -1.03 3.38
CA GLU A 202 -7.56 0.26 2.89
C GLU A 202 -6.05 0.46 3.06
N HIS A 203 -5.35 0.67 1.93
CA HIS A 203 -3.91 0.91 1.89
C HIS A 203 -3.63 2.33 1.40
N CYS A 204 -3.02 3.18 2.24
CA CYS A 204 -2.83 4.60 1.91
C CYS A 204 -2.01 4.80 0.63
N VAL A 205 -0.93 4.02 0.40
CA VAL A 205 -0.11 4.18 -0.81
C VAL A 205 -0.83 3.64 -2.05
N ALA A 206 -1.68 2.60 -1.94
CA ALA A 206 -2.55 2.20 -3.04
C ALA A 206 -3.60 3.27 -3.35
N ASN A 207 -4.14 3.93 -2.34
CA ASN A 207 -5.08 5.04 -2.52
C ASN A 207 -4.43 6.27 -3.17
N MET A 208 -3.10 6.43 -3.06
CA MET A 208 -2.33 7.44 -3.81
C MET A 208 -2.34 7.18 -5.33
N PHE A 209 -2.67 5.98 -5.77
CA PHE A 209 -2.97 5.62 -7.15
C PHE A 209 -4.46 5.73 -7.46
N TYR A 210 -5.30 5.00 -6.72
CA TYR A 210 -6.72 4.87 -7.05
C TYR A 210 -7.48 6.20 -7.04
N ILE A 211 -7.20 7.09 -6.06
CA ILE A 211 -7.92 8.35 -5.95
C ILE A 211 -7.52 9.32 -7.07
N PRO A 212 -6.23 9.65 -7.28
CA PRO A 212 -5.87 10.59 -8.35
C PRO A 212 -6.22 10.10 -9.75
N THR A 213 -6.02 8.80 -10.05
CA THR A 213 -6.40 8.26 -11.36
C THR A 213 -7.91 8.37 -11.58
N GLY A 214 -8.72 8.10 -10.55
CA GLY A 214 -10.17 8.28 -10.62
C GLY A 214 -10.60 9.74 -10.75
N VAL A 215 -9.92 10.68 -10.10
CA VAL A 215 -10.13 12.13 -10.27
C VAL A 215 -9.88 12.52 -11.72
N MET A 216 -8.78 12.11 -12.32
CA MET A 216 -8.47 12.38 -13.72
C MET A 216 -9.50 11.73 -14.66
N ALA A 217 -9.91 10.50 -14.39
CA ALA A 217 -10.95 9.82 -15.16
C ALA A 217 -12.30 10.55 -15.09
N ALA A 218 -12.66 11.09 -13.92
CA ALA A 218 -13.89 11.85 -13.72
C ALA A 218 -13.91 13.22 -14.47
N MET A 219 -12.78 13.69 -14.96
CA MET A 219 -12.69 14.88 -15.81
C MET A 219 -12.97 14.57 -17.30
N ASN A 220 -13.00 13.29 -17.70
CA ASN A 220 -13.29 12.87 -19.07
C ASN A 220 -14.79 12.56 -19.23
N PRO A 221 -15.53 13.33 -20.07
CA PRO A 221 -16.98 13.15 -20.25
C PRO A 221 -17.38 11.74 -20.74
N GLU A 222 -16.53 11.08 -21.55
CA GLU A 222 -16.80 9.74 -22.05
C GLU A 222 -16.77 8.69 -20.92
N TYR A 223 -15.79 8.78 -20.03
CA TYR A 223 -15.73 7.88 -18.87
C TYR A 223 -16.84 8.15 -17.86
N VAL A 224 -17.24 9.43 -17.69
CA VAL A 224 -18.39 9.82 -16.87
C VAL A 224 -19.68 9.24 -17.42
N ALA A 225 -19.95 9.38 -18.72
CA ALA A 225 -21.11 8.80 -19.37
C ALA A 225 -21.14 7.27 -19.20
N LYS A 226 -19.97 6.63 -19.35
CA LYS A 226 -19.83 5.18 -19.19
C LYS A 226 -20.00 4.75 -17.73
N ALA A 227 -19.58 5.54 -16.76
CA ALA A 227 -19.80 5.28 -15.34
C ALA A 227 -21.27 5.37 -14.94
N GLN A 228 -22.01 6.29 -15.57
CA GLN A 228 -23.48 6.39 -15.43
C GLN A 228 -24.16 5.15 -16.00
N GLU A 229 -23.78 4.75 -17.20
CA GLU A 229 -24.35 3.58 -17.89
C GLU A 229 -24.12 2.27 -17.12
N LEU A 230 -22.87 2.01 -16.73
CA LEU A 230 -22.47 0.70 -16.17
C LEU A 230 -22.74 0.56 -14.67
N TYR A 231 -22.66 1.66 -13.92
CA TYR A 231 -22.66 1.63 -12.46
C TYR A 231 -23.72 2.52 -11.80
N GLY A 232 -24.52 3.25 -12.57
CA GLY A 232 -25.51 4.19 -12.04
C GLY A 232 -24.91 5.37 -11.27
N ILE A 233 -23.62 5.66 -11.47
CA ILE A 233 -22.90 6.78 -10.85
C ILE A 233 -23.43 8.09 -11.45
N THR A 234 -23.88 9.01 -10.62
CA THR A 234 -24.45 10.28 -11.10
C THR A 234 -23.38 11.25 -11.56
N ALA A 235 -23.72 12.15 -12.49
CA ALA A 235 -22.84 13.24 -12.92
C ALA A 235 -22.35 14.09 -11.73
N GLN A 236 -23.23 14.32 -10.73
CA GLN A 236 -22.87 15.06 -9.53
C GLN A 236 -21.78 14.35 -8.70
N GLN A 237 -21.85 13.02 -8.57
CA GLN A 237 -20.80 12.24 -7.88
C GLN A 237 -19.47 12.35 -8.60
N CYS A 238 -19.46 12.25 -9.95
CA CYS A 238 -18.24 12.43 -10.75
C CYS A 238 -17.68 13.86 -10.59
N GLN A 239 -18.54 14.87 -10.61
CA GLN A 239 -18.14 16.27 -10.41
C GLN A 239 -17.54 16.49 -9.01
N ASN A 240 -18.16 15.94 -7.97
CA ASN A 240 -17.63 16.00 -6.61
C ASN A 240 -16.24 15.37 -6.53
N LEU A 241 -16.05 14.18 -7.15
CA LEU A 241 -14.75 13.52 -7.20
C LEU A 241 -13.72 14.37 -7.95
N ALA A 242 -14.07 14.92 -9.11
CA ALA A 242 -13.20 15.81 -9.90
C ALA A 242 -12.80 17.07 -9.11
N ASN A 243 -13.67 17.53 -8.20
CA ASN A 243 -13.41 18.64 -7.28
C ASN A 243 -12.71 18.21 -5.97
N LEU A 244 -12.14 17.02 -5.93
CA LEU A 244 -11.38 16.46 -4.81
C LEU A 244 -12.20 16.23 -3.52
N SER A 245 -13.53 16.17 -3.61
CA SER A 245 -14.37 15.88 -2.45
C SER A 245 -14.09 14.49 -1.90
N GLY A 246 -13.88 14.39 -0.58
CA GLY A 246 -13.62 13.13 0.10
C GLY A 246 -12.17 12.66 0.04
N CYS A 247 -11.25 13.37 -0.63
CA CYS A 247 -9.84 13.00 -0.69
C CYS A 247 -9.15 13.01 0.68
N GLU A 248 -9.72 13.69 1.67
CA GLU A 248 -9.29 13.62 3.07
C GLU A 248 -9.38 12.23 3.68
N SER A 249 -10.13 11.31 3.07
CA SER A 249 -10.17 9.88 3.46
C SER A 249 -8.77 9.25 3.50
N LEU A 250 -7.87 9.70 2.63
CA LEU A 250 -6.48 9.27 2.62
C LEU A 250 -5.78 9.49 3.97
N LEU A 251 -6.09 10.58 4.68
CA LEU A 251 -5.53 10.85 6.01
C LEU A 251 -6.01 9.82 7.04
N PHE A 252 -7.30 9.48 7.04
CA PHE A 252 -7.86 8.49 7.97
C PHE A 252 -7.30 7.10 7.72
N VAL A 253 -7.15 6.70 6.45
CA VAL A 253 -6.50 5.45 6.08
C VAL A 253 -5.04 5.44 6.53
N THR A 254 -4.31 6.55 6.36
CA THR A 254 -2.91 6.68 6.79
C THR A 254 -2.76 6.50 8.30
N ILE A 255 -3.63 7.13 9.09
CA ILE A 255 -3.66 6.93 10.55
C ILE A 255 -3.89 5.45 10.90
N GLY A 256 -4.86 4.81 10.25
CA GLY A 256 -5.12 3.38 10.42
C GLY A 256 -3.90 2.52 10.08
N ASN A 257 -3.24 2.79 8.95
CA ASN A 257 -2.05 2.05 8.55
C ASN A 257 -0.89 2.22 9.57
N ILE A 258 -0.66 3.43 10.09
CA ILE A 258 0.34 3.66 11.14
C ILE A 258 0.04 2.80 12.37
N ILE A 259 -1.19 2.84 12.86
CA ILE A 259 -1.62 2.05 14.02
C ILE A 259 -1.45 0.55 13.75
N GLY A 260 -1.91 0.05 12.59
CA GLY A 260 -1.81 -1.36 12.21
C GLY A 260 -0.36 -1.88 12.25
N GLY A 261 0.55 -1.17 11.60
CA GLY A 261 1.96 -1.57 11.52
C GLY A 261 2.70 -1.40 12.85
N MET A 262 2.55 -0.25 13.50
CA MET A 262 3.30 0.02 14.74
C MET A 262 2.77 -0.73 15.93
N VAL A 263 1.45 -0.64 16.18
CA VAL A 263 0.84 -1.15 17.43
C VAL A 263 0.57 -2.65 17.33
N PHE A 264 0.05 -3.14 16.21
CA PHE A 264 -0.39 -4.53 16.09
C PHE A 264 0.69 -5.48 15.55
N VAL A 265 1.77 -4.97 14.95
CA VAL A 265 2.89 -5.82 14.49
C VAL A 265 4.21 -5.43 15.17
N GLY A 266 4.60 -4.17 15.11
CA GLY A 266 5.88 -3.70 15.65
C GLY A 266 6.01 -3.90 17.15
N LEU A 267 5.02 -3.46 17.94
CA LEU A 267 5.03 -3.64 19.41
C LEU A 267 5.04 -5.11 19.83
N PRO A 268 4.17 -6.00 19.30
CA PRO A 268 4.22 -7.42 19.65
C PRO A 268 5.57 -8.07 19.36
N LEU A 269 6.17 -7.82 18.20
CA LEU A 269 7.50 -8.35 17.86
C LEU A 269 8.59 -7.84 18.84
N TYR A 270 8.54 -6.56 19.18
CA TYR A 270 9.48 -5.99 20.15
C TYR A 270 9.35 -6.64 21.52
N PHE A 271 8.12 -6.76 22.06
CA PHE A 271 7.92 -7.32 23.40
C PHE A 271 8.19 -8.82 23.45
N ALA A 272 7.84 -9.57 22.40
CA ALA A 272 8.00 -11.01 22.38
C ALA A 272 9.48 -11.45 22.20
N TYR A 273 10.25 -10.76 21.37
CA TYR A 273 11.54 -11.29 20.92
C TYR A 273 12.74 -10.38 21.18
N ILE A 274 12.56 -9.07 21.40
CA ILE A 274 13.66 -8.11 21.48
C ILE A 274 13.85 -7.57 22.89
N ARG A 275 12.76 -7.24 23.58
CA ARG A 275 12.84 -6.67 24.93
C ARG A 275 13.49 -7.65 25.91
N LYS A 276 14.70 -7.34 26.36
CA LYS A 276 15.35 -8.10 27.44
C LYS A 276 14.49 -7.98 28.72
N LYS A 277 14.15 -9.11 29.33
CA LYS A 277 13.63 -9.09 30.71
C LYS A 277 14.72 -8.42 31.57
N LYS A 278 14.37 -7.37 32.33
CA LYS A 278 15.24 -6.95 33.42
C LYS A 278 15.40 -8.18 34.30
N SER A 279 16.64 -8.67 34.46
CA SER A 279 16.95 -9.63 35.50
C SER A 279 16.48 -9.01 36.83
N ALA A 280 15.54 -9.69 37.47
CA ALA A 280 15.08 -9.34 38.81
C ALA A 280 16.24 -9.43 39.81
#